data_b95cf3508fd2c7c93407d18da90f53bf
#
_entry.id   b95cf3508fd2c7c93407d18da90f53bf
#
_cell.length_a   1.000
_cell.length_b   1.000
_cell.length_c   1.000
_cell.angle_alpha   90.00
_cell.angle_beta   90.00
_cell.angle_gamma   90.00
#
_symmetry.space_group_name_H-M   'P 1'
#
loop_
_entity.id
_entity.type
_entity.pdbx_description
1 polymer ?
#
loop_
_entity_poly.entity_id
_entity_poly.type
_entity_poly.pdbx_seq_one_letter_code
_entity_poly.pdbx_strand_id
1 'polypeptide(L)'
;MSQEMTGAEIVLKALADQGVEHVFGYPGGAVLPIYDEIFQQEKIKHILVRHEQGATHAAEGYARSTGKCGVVLVTSGPGATNAVTGLADALMDSIPMVCLTGQVPTALIGNDAFQECDTVGITRPCTKHNYLVKDVNDLARVLHEAFQVATTGRPGPVVVDIPKDVQFAKGKYLGPANIQHKTYRPRVKPDQHAIRAAVELIMTAKRPILYTGGGVINSGTSASKLLREFVRMTGFPVTSTLMGLGAFPASDKHFLGMLGMHGTYEANMAMQHCDVMLIIGVRFDDRITGRLDAFSPGSKKIHVDIDPASINKTVRVDIPVIGDCAHALEDMIRVWKAKEAKPDAVALKSWWAQIE
;
A
#
# COMPACT_ATOMS: atom_id res chain seq x y z
N MET A 1 30.16 -11.95 12.36
CA MET A 1 30.27 -11.83 13.84
C MET A 1 29.14 -10.92 14.28
N SER A 2 28.38 -11.26 15.31
CA SER A 2 27.37 -10.38 15.91
C SER A 2 28.09 -9.23 16.64
N GLN A 3 27.79 -8.00 16.28
CA GLN A 3 28.31 -6.83 16.97
C GLN A 3 27.35 -6.50 18.14
N GLU A 4 27.89 -6.27 19.31
CA GLU A 4 27.13 -5.78 20.46
C GLU A 4 26.93 -4.27 20.31
N MET A 5 25.67 -3.82 20.40
CA MET A 5 25.27 -2.43 20.16
C MET A 5 24.18 -2.04 21.14
N THR A 6 24.03 -0.75 21.43
CA THR A 6 22.85 -0.22 22.12
C THR A 6 21.60 -0.37 21.25
N GLY A 7 20.41 -0.37 21.88
CA GLY A 7 19.16 -0.39 21.10
C GLY A 7 19.03 0.80 20.14
N ALA A 8 19.51 1.98 20.54
CA ALA A 8 19.52 3.16 19.68
C ALA A 8 20.44 2.97 18.44
N GLU A 9 21.66 2.45 18.64
CA GLU A 9 22.56 2.08 17.52
C GLU A 9 21.91 1.01 16.61
N ILE A 10 21.23 0.01 17.19
CA ILE A 10 20.49 -1.03 16.43
C ILE A 10 19.42 -0.41 15.55
N VAL A 11 18.65 0.58 16.07
CA VAL A 11 17.65 1.29 15.27
C VAL A 11 18.30 1.93 14.05
N LEU A 12 19.35 2.75 14.22
CA LEU A 12 20.01 3.43 13.12
C LEU A 12 20.63 2.46 12.12
N LYS A 13 21.23 1.38 12.62
CA LYS A 13 21.83 0.35 11.77
C LYS A 13 20.76 -0.37 10.94
N ALA A 14 19.63 -0.73 11.55
CA ALA A 14 18.51 -1.37 10.85
C ALA A 14 17.89 -0.44 9.79
N LEU A 15 17.70 0.84 10.10
CA LEU A 15 17.24 1.83 9.13
C LEU A 15 18.21 1.98 7.94
N ALA A 16 19.51 2.02 8.21
CA ALA A 16 20.54 2.09 7.17
C ALA A 16 20.54 0.84 6.27
N ASP A 17 20.37 -0.36 6.84
CA ASP A 17 20.30 -1.62 6.10
C ASP A 17 19.02 -1.71 5.24
N GLN A 18 17.95 -0.99 5.60
CA GLN A 18 16.73 -0.82 4.79
C GLN A 18 16.82 0.30 3.75
N GLY A 19 17.96 0.97 3.64
CA GLY A 19 18.19 2.05 2.69
C GLY A 19 17.43 3.33 3.02
N VAL A 20 17.13 3.57 4.29
CA VAL A 20 16.45 4.79 4.75
C VAL A 20 17.39 5.97 4.63
N GLU A 21 16.94 7.03 3.97
CA GLU A 21 17.67 8.28 3.78
C GLU A 21 17.08 9.43 4.61
N HIS A 22 15.78 9.37 4.92
CA HIS A 22 15.06 10.42 5.62
C HIS A 22 14.17 9.83 6.72
N VAL A 23 14.20 10.48 7.88
CA VAL A 23 13.28 10.22 9.01
C VAL A 23 12.54 11.52 9.32
N PHE A 24 11.23 11.47 9.28
CA PHE A 24 10.36 12.60 9.62
C PHE A 24 9.96 12.50 11.10
N GLY A 25 10.11 13.54 11.88
CA GLY A 25 9.78 13.38 13.29
C GLY A 25 9.85 14.65 14.14
N TYR A 26 9.48 14.46 15.39
CA TYR A 26 9.54 15.47 16.44
C TYR A 26 10.17 14.87 17.70
N PRO A 27 11.26 15.45 18.24
CA PRO A 27 11.97 14.91 19.38
C PRO A 27 11.15 15.01 20.67
N GLY A 28 11.40 14.06 21.58
CA GLY A 28 10.82 14.05 22.92
C GLY A 28 11.55 13.08 23.85
N GLY A 29 11.23 13.13 25.13
CA GLY A 29 11.99 12.48 26.19
C GLY A 29 12.19 10.97 26.04
N ALA A 30 11.21 10.25 25.45
CA ALA A 30 11.28 8.80 25.30
C ALA A 30 12.10 8.31 24.09
N VAL A 31 12.60 9.21 23.23
CA VAL A 31 13.38 8.86 22.02
C VAL A 31 14.74 9.57 21.94
N LEU A 32 15.15 10.25 23.02
CA LEU A 32 16.43 10.95 23.06
C LEU A 32 17.63 10.06 22.71
N PRO A 33 17.72 8.79 23.15
CA PRO A 33 18.85 7.95 22.75
C PRO A 33 18.95 7.73 21.25
N ILE A 34 17.80 7.58 20.56
CA ILE A 34 17.76 7.42 19.09
C ILE A 34 18.14 8.74 18.41
N TYR A 35 17.69 9.89 18.93
CA TYR A 35 18.07 11.20 18.39
C TYR A 35 19.56 11.50 18.59
N ASP A 36 20.17 11.05 19.69
CA ASP A 36 21.62 11.17 19.90
C ASP A 36 22.39 10.41 18.83
N GLU A 37 22.00 9.20 18.51
CA GLU A 37 22.59 8.42 17.42
C GLU A 37 22.35 9.04 16.03
N ILE A 38 21.17 9.64 15.77
CA ILE A 38 20.92 10.38 14.53
C ILE A 38 21.89 11.56 14.39
N PHE A 39 22.18 12.26 15.47
CA PHE A 39 23.08 13.40 15.47
C PHE A 39 24.55 13.01 15.19
N GLN A 40 24.97 11.80 15.54
CA GLN A 40 26.35 11.32 15.36
C GLN A 40 26.66 10.77 13.96
N GLN A 41 25.73 10.81 13.03
CA GLN A 41 25.90 10.30 11.67
C GLN A 41 25.30 11.24 10.60
N GLU A 42 25.71 11.11 9.32
CA GLU A 42 25.27 11.98 8.23
C GLU A 42 24.46 11.27 7.14
N LYS A 43 24.31 9.95 7.23
CA LYS A 43 23.65 9.13 6.18
C LYS A 43 22.14 9.27 6.19
N ILE A 44 21.53 9.29 7.36
CA ILE A 44 20.09 9.41 7.56
C ILE A 44 19.79 10.84 8.01
N LYS A 45 19.03 11.57 7.19
CA LYS A 45 18.65 12.96 7.48
C LYS A 45 17.36 12.99 8.30
N HIS A 46 17.40 13.71 9.41
CA HIS A 46 16.20 14.02 10.17
C HIS A 46 15.50 15.26 9.61
N ILE A 47 14.22 15.14 9.30
CA ILE A 47 13.36 16.25 8.88
C ILE A 47 12.46 16.62 10.07
N LEU A 48 12.79 17.72 10.71
CA LEU A 48 12.06 18.23 11.86
C LEU A 48 10.70 18.79 11.41
N VAL A 49 9.65 18.32 12.03
CA VAL A 49 8.29 18.84 11.87
C VAL A 49 7.88 19.66 13.09
N ARG A 50 6.69 20.29 13.05
CA ARG A 50 6.13 21.04 14.19
C ARG A 50 4.94 20.32 14.84
N HIS A 51 4.52 19.21 14.28
CA HIS A 51 3.45 18.34 14.77
C HIS A 51 3.63 16.95 14.17
N GLU A 52 3.43 15.90 14.95
CA GLU A 52 3.69 14.51 14.54
C GLU A 52 2.77 14.03 13.41
N GLN A 53 1.55 14.55 13.34
CA GLN A 53 0.68 14.35 12.17
C GLN A 53 1.34 14.84 10.88
N GLY A 54 2.03 15.99 10.93
CA GLY A 54 2.80 16.49 9.80
C GLY A 54 3.96 15.56 9.41
N ALA A 55 4.57 14.86 10.38
CA ALA A 55 5.61 13.86 10.10
C ALA A 55 5.05 12.67 9.32
N THR A 56 3.88 12.15 9.73
CA THR A 56 3.25 11.02 9.04
C THR A 56 2.84 11.40 7.62
N HIS A 57 2.19 12.55 7.41
CA HIS A 57 1.82 13.00 6.05
C HIS A 57 3.05 13.32 5.18
N ALA A 58 4.15 13.82 5.76
CA ALA A 58 5.39 14.02 5.02
C ALA A 58 6.00 12.67 4.59
N ALA A 59 5.97 11.66 5.47
CA ALA A 59 6.42 10.30 5.17
C ALA A 59 5.55 9.64 4.09
N GLU A 60 4.22 9.88 4.08
CA GLU A 60 3.32 9.45 3.00
C GLU A 60 3.69 10.10 1.67
N GLY A 61 3.85 11.43 1.66
CA GLY A 61 4.27 12.17 0.47
C GLY A 61 5.60 11.66 -0.09
N TYR A 62 6.56 11.37 0.80
CA TYR A 62 7.83 10.76 0.45
C TYR A 62 7.66 9.38 -0.19
N ALA A 63 6.85 8.51 0.43
CA ALA A 63 6.59 7.17 -0.09
C ALA A 63 5.91 7.20 -1.47
N ARG A 64 4.92 8.08 -1.66
CA ARG A 64 4.21 8.25 -2.94
C ARG A 64 5.13 8.75 -4.04
N SER A 65 6.02 9.70 -3.74
CA SER A 65 6.88 10.33 -4.75
C SER A 65 8.13 9.52 -5.10
N THR A 66 8.62 8.70 -4.18
CA THR A 66 9.88 7.96 -4.35
C THR A 66 9.69 6.45 -4.55
N GLY A 67 8.54 5.91 -4.16
CA GLY A 67 8.31 4.46 -4.08
C GLY A 67 9.05 3.76 -2.93
N LYS A 68 9.70 4.53 -2.03
CA LYS A 68 10.39 4.01 -0.84
C LYS A 68 9.44 4.03 0.36
N CYS A 69 9.74 3.21 1.38
CA CYS A 69 9.00 3.25 2.63
C CYS A 69 9.25 4.56 3.39
N GLY A 70 8.18 5.24 3.82
CA GLY A 70 8.30 6.41 4.69
C GLY A 70 8.68 6.01 6.11
N VAL A 71 9.50 6.80 6.80
CA VAL A 71 9.91 6.52 8.18
C VAL A 71 9.61 7.71 9.08
N VAL A 72 8.93 7.44 10.19
CA VAL A 72 8.54 8.43 11.19
C VAL A 72 9.15 8.08 12.53
N LEU A 73 9.62 9.08 13.29
CA LEU A 73 10.11 8.92 14.65
C LEU A 73 9.45 9.95 15.58
N VAL A 74 8.70 9.46 16.56
CA VAL A 74 7.96 10.29 17.51
C VAL A 74 8.14 9.78 18.95
N THR A 75 7.92 10.65 19.91
CA THR A 75 8.00 10.28 21.32
C THR A 75 6.76 9.51 21.80
N SER A 76 6.76 9.08 23.07
CA SER A 76 5.63 8.41 23.73
C SER A 76 4.41 9.30 23.88
N GLY A 77 3.29 8.73 24.30
CA GLY A 77 2.07 9.43 24.68
C GLY A 77 1.60 10.39 23.59
N PRO A 78 1.65 11.72 23.83
CA PRO A 78 1.16 12.72 22.89
C PRO A 78 1.84 12.63 21.52
N GLY A 79 3.12 12.26 21.45
CA GLY A 79 3.81 12.07 20.17
C GLY A 79 3.22 10.92 19.36
N ALA A 80 3.03 9.77 19.98
CA ALA A 80 2.42 8.60 19.33
C ALA A 80 0.94 8.86 18.94
N THR A 81 0.15 9.47 19.82
CA THR A 81 -1.28 9.75 19.56
C THR A 81 -1.47 10.79 18.47
N ASN A 82 -0.60 11.80 18.35
CA ASN A 82 -0.64 12.78 17.26
C ASN A 82 -0.33 12.17 15.89
N ALA A 83 0.37 11.04 15.82
CA ALA A 83 0.67 10.34 14.57
C ALA A 83 -0.53 9.55 13.99
N VAL A 84 -1.56 9.27 14.78
CA VAL A 84 -2.65 8.34 14.45
C VAL A 84 -3.41 8.74 13.19
N THR A 85 -3.69 10.02 12.98
CA THR A 85 -4.41 10.49 11.77
C THR A 85 -3.67 10.07 10.50
N GLY A 86 -2.38 10.33 10.39
CA GLY A 86 -1.64 9.94 9.19
C GLY A 86 -1.39 8.43 9.09
N LEU A 87 -1.31 7.70 10.22
CA LEU A 87 -1.30 6.23 10.19
C LEU A 87 -2.61 5.68 9.60
N ALA A 88 -3.75 6.25 10.00
CA ALA A 88 -5.06 5.84 9.47
C ALA A 88 -5.16 6.15 7.97
N ASP A 89 -4.67 7.32 7.53
CA ASP A 89 -4.63 7.73 6.13
C ASP A 89 -3.74 6.79 5.30
N ALA A 90 -2.52 6.53 5.76
CA ALA A 90 -1.59 5.60 5.11
C ALA A 90 -2.18 4.17 4.98
N LEU A 91 -2.94 3.71 5.99
CA LEU A 91 -3.62 2.41 5.91
C LEU A 91 -4.71 2.42 4.84
N MET A 92 -5.53 3.46 4.79
CA MET A 92 -6.62 3.58 3.82
C MET A 92 -6.08 3.66 2.39
N ASP A 93 -5.01 4.41 2.19
CA ASP A 93 -4.42 4.63 0.87
C ASP A 93 -3.36 3.61 0.47
N SER A 94 -3.10 2.63 1.35
CA SER A 94 -2.13 1.55 1.08
C SER A 94 -0.71 2.09 0.86
N ILE A 95 -0.26 2.98 1.75
CA ILE A 95 1.06 3.61 1.69
C ILE A 95 2.02 2.94 2.67
N PRO A 96 3.20 2.47 2.22
CA PRO A 96 4.16 1.85 3.11
C PRO A 96 4.80 2.88 4.04
N MET A 97 4.70 2.63 5.34
CA MET A 97 5.28 3.48 6.38
C MET A 97 5.73 2.65 7.56
N VAL A 98 6.87 2.98 8.14
CA VAL A 98 7.32 2.49 9.45
C VAL A 98 7.36 3.66 10.42
N CYS A 99 6.52 3.61 11.46
CA CYS A 99 6.46 4.61 12.50
C CYS A 99 7.12 4.06 13.77
N LEU A 100 8.23 4.66 14.16
CA LEU A 100 8.95 4.37 15.40
C LEU A 100 8.40 5.28 16.47
N THR A 101 7.87 4.70 17.54
CA THR A 101 7.40 5.46 18.71
C THR A 101 8.28 5.14 19.91
N GLY A 102 8.59 6.15 20.69
CA GLY A 102 9.15 5.92 22.01
C GLY A 102 8.08 5.44 22.99
N GLN A 103 8.50 4.70 24.01
CA GLN A 103 7.64 4.29 25.11
C GLN A 103 8.36 4.54 26.46
N VAL A 104 7.60 4.64 27.52
CA VAL A 104 8.16 4.66 28.87
C VAL A 104 8.97 3.38 29.14
N PRO A 105 9.92 3.37 30.10
CA PRO A 105 10.66 2.15 30.44
C PRO A 105 9.73 0.97 30.69
N THR A 106 10.16 -0.23 30.32
CA THR A 106 9.34 -1.46 30.38
C THR A 106 8.71 -1.71 31.76
N ALA A 107 9.43 -1.40 32.82
CA ALA A 107 8.95 -1.54 34.22
C ALA A 107 7.85 -0.54 34.62
N LEU A 108 7.66 0.53 33.82
CA LEU A 108 6.66 1.57 34.08
C LEU A 108 5.40 1.42 33.23
N ILE A 109 5.40 0.54 32.26
CA ILE A 109 4.24 0.31 31.38
C ILE A 109 3.06 -0.21 32.21
N GLY A 110 1.91 0.46 32.12
CA GLY A 110 0.70 0.15 32.86
C GLY A 110 0.65 0.80 34.28
N ASN A 111 1.53 1.74 34.58
CA ASN A 111 1.59 2.43 35.86
C ASN A 111 1.26 3.93 35.76
N ASP A 112 0.57 4.36 34.69
CA ASP A 112 0.22 5.77 34.48
C ASP A 112 1.43 6.72 34.52
N ALA A 113 2.56 6.26 33.94
CA ALA A 113 3.79 7.03 33.90
C ALA A 113 3.65 8.29 33.03
N PHE A 114 4.54 9.27 33.26
CA PHE A 114 4.51 10.52 32.52
C PHE A 114 4.58 10.29 30.98
N GLN A 115 3.58 10.79 30.26
CA GLN A 115 3.43 10.61 28.81
C GLN A 115 3.37 9.12 28.38
N GLU A 116 2.88 8.23 29.21
CA GLU A 116 2.54 6.88 28.81
C GLU A 116 1.25 6.86 27.99
N CYS A 117 1.18 5.92 27.04
CA CYS A 117 -0.07 5.57 26.38
C CYS A 117 0.02 4.14 25.84
N ASP A 118 -1.12 3.45 25.72
CA ASP A 118 -1.19 2.17 25.04
C ASP A 118 -1.12 2.37 23.51
N THR A 119 0.09 2.66 23.01
CA THR A 119 0.36 2.89 21.60
C THR A 119 -0.11 1.71 20.73
N VAL A 120 0.13 0.49 21.17
CA VAL A 120 -0.27 -0.73 20.46
C VAL A 120 -1.79 -0.83 20.36
N GLY A 121 -2.51 -0.60 21.48
CA GLY A 121 -3.97 -0.62 21.49
C GLY A 121 -4.59 0.45 20.60
N ILE A 122 -4.10 1.69 20.67
CA ILE A 122 -4.60 2.82 19.88
C ILE A 122 -4.32 2.63 18.39
N THR A 123 -3.14 2.15 18.02
CA THR A 123 -2.73 2.03 16.61
C THR A 123 -3.19 0.74 15.94
N ARG A 124 -3.67 -0.24 16.68
CA ARG A 124 -4.13 -1.53 16.15
C ARG A 124 -5.15 -1.40 14.99
N PRO A 125 -6.23 -0.60 15.09
CA PRO A 125 -7.17 -0.43 13.99
C PRO A 125 -6.67 0.45 12.85
N CYS A 126 -5.59 1.22 13.08
CA CYS A 126 -5.06 2.21 12.13
C CYS A 126 -3.77 1.75 11.44
N THR A 127 -3.33 0.52 11.69
CA THR A 127 -2.07 -0.01 11.14
C THR A 127 -2.23 -1.41 10.59
N LYS A 128 -1.35 -1.76 9.68
CA LYS A 128 -1.25 -3.11 9.14
C LYS A 128 -0.72 -4.10 10.19
N HIS A 129 0.22 -3.64 11.00
CA HIS A 129 0.75 -4.35 12.16
C HIS A 129 1.39 -3.38 13.15
N ASN A 130 1.54 -3.81 14.41
CA ASN A 130 2.27 -3.06 15.42
C ASN A 130 3.02 -4.00 16.38
N TYR A 131 4.11 -3.50 16.93
CA TYR A 131 4.99 -4.21 17.86
C TYR A 131 5.25 -3.35 19.10
N LEU A 132 5.33 -4.00 20.27
CA LEU A 132 5.97 -3.46 21.49
C LEU A 132 7.23 -4.29 21.74
N VAL A 133 8.40 -3.68 21.65
CA VAL A 133 9.69 -4.36 21.78
C VAL A 133 10.15 -4.33 23.24
N LYS A 134 10.15 -5.48 23.91
CA LYS A 134 10.54 -5.62 25.33
C LYS A 134 11.95 -6.15 25.55
N ASP A 135 12.59 -6.68 24.51
CA ASP A 135 13.96 -7.21 24.55
C ASP A 135 14.77 -6.59 23.42
N VAL A 136 15.92 -6.01 23.75
CA VAL A 136 16.83 -5.40 22.78
C VAL A 136 17.35 -6.41 21.72
N ASN A 137 17.43 -7.69 22.08
CA ASN A 137 17.85 -8.74 21.13
C ASN A 137 16.80 -9.04 20.06
N ASP A 138 15.53 -8.67 20.29
CA ASP A 138 14.47 -8.77 19.28
C ASP A 138 14.38 -7.54 18.37
N LEU A 139 14.98 -6.41 18.77
CA LEU A 139 14.77 -5.11 18.14
C LEU A 139 15.15 -5.12 16.66
N ALA A 140 16.33 -5.63 16.30
CA ALA A 140 16.79 -5.70 14.92
C ALA A 140 15.82 -6.53 14.03
N ARG A 141 15.42 -7.71 14.52
CA ARG A 141 14.47 -8.59 13.85
C ARG A 141 13.13 -7.89 13.64
N VAL A 142 12.57 -7.27 14.67
CA VAL A 142 11.29 -6.57 14.61
C VAL A 142 11.33 -5.41 13.61
N LEU A 143 12.40 -4.63 13.60
CA LEU A 143 12.56 -3.54 12.64
C LEU A 143 12.55 -4.04 11.19
N HIS A 144 13.33 -5.07 10.88
CA HIS A 144 13.34 -5.64 9.53
C HIS A 144 11.99 -6.29 9.14
N GLU A 145 11.32 -6.97 10.09
CA GLU A 145 9.97 -7.48 9.87
C GLU A 145 8.96 -6.34 9.63
N ALA A 146 9.10 -5.21 10.33
CA ALA A 146 8.23 -4.06 10.14
C ALA A 146 8.32 -3.50 8.71
N PHE A 147 9.52 -3.36 8.16
CA PHE A 147 9.71 -2.96 6.76
C PHE A 147 9.14 -4.00 5.79
N GLN A 148 9.40 -5.28 6.01
CA GLN A 148 8.84 -6.36 5.19
C GLN A 148 7.31 -6.30 5.18
N VAL A 149 6.68 -6.19 6.35
CA VAL A 149 5.21 -6.13 6.46
C VAL A 149 4.68 -4.85 5.82
N ALA A 150 5.33 -3.70 6.03
CA ALA A 150 4.88 -2.42 5.47
C ALA A 150 4.89 -2.42 3.93
N THR A 151 5.90 -3.04 3.30
CA THR A 151 6.17 -2.91 1.85
C THR A 151 5.67 -4.06 1.00
N THR A 152 5.27 -5.20 1.58
CA THR A 152 4.83 -6.39 0.82
C THR A 152 3.32 -6.60 0.90
N GLY A 153 2.75 -7.36 -0.04
CA GLY A 153 1.30 -7.51 -0.17
C GLY A 153 0.64 -6.15 -0.41
N ARG A 154 -0.53 -5.90 0.18
CA ARG A 154 -1.09 -4.55 0.21
C ARG A 154 -0.22 -3.69 1.15
N PRO A 155 0.47 -2.64 0.66
CA PRO A 155 1.29 -1.79 1.52
C PRO A 155 0.48 -1.12 2.62
N GLY A 156 1.15 -0.71 3.69
CA GLY A 156 0.49 -0.01 4.79
C GLY A 156 1.44 0.30 5.95
N PRO A 157 0.98 1.10 6.93
CA PRO A 157 1.80 1.51 8.06
C PRO A 157 2.01 0.38 9.06
N VAL A 158 3.21 0.35 9.63
CA VAL A 158 3.58 -0.52 10.76
C VAL A 158 4.17 0.33 11.86
N VAL A 159 3.74 0.12 13.11
CA VAL A 159 4.27 0.81 14.29
C VAL A 159 5.22 -0.10 15.04
N VAL A 160 6.35 0.44 15.46
CA VAL A 160 7.29 -0.20 16.37
C VAL A 160 7.47 0.68 17.61
N ASP A 161 6.89 0.24 18.71
CA ASP A 161 6.93 0.94 19.99
C ASP A 161 8.13 0.46 20.80
N ILE A 162 9.05 1.38 21.13
CA ILE A 162 10.38 1.06 21.66
C ILE A 162 10.58 1.71 23.02
N PRO A 163 10.46 0.93 24.13
CA PRO A 163 10.71 1.45 25.47
C PRO A 163 12.10 2.06 25.64
N LYS A 164 12.18 3.10 26.45
CA LYS A 164 13.41 3.89 26.62
C LYS A 164 14.57 3.06 27.19
N ASP A 165 14.31 2.13 28.10
CA ASP A 165 15.30 1.20 28.64
C ASP A 165 15.84 0.23 27.57
N VAL A 166 15.02 -0.20 26.64
CA VAL A 166 15.43 -1.01 25.48
C VAL A 166 16.38 -0.23 24.56
N GLN A 167 16.18 1.08 24.43
CA GLN A 167 17.06 1.94 23.60
C GLN A 167 18.48 2.05 24.20
N PHE A 168 18.61 2.02 25.55
CA PHE A 168 19.91 2.04 26.25
C PHE A 168 20.53 0.66 26.40
N ALA A 169 19.74 -0.40 26.44
CA ALA A 169 20.23 -1.76 26.65
C ALA A 169 21.15 -2.19 25.48
N LYS A 170 22.15 -3.00 25.82
CA LYS A 170 23.06 -3.61 24.84
C LYS A 170 22.54 -4.95 24.37
N GLY A 171 22.51 -5.16 23.07
CA GLY A 171 22.06 -6.38 22.43
C GLY A 171 22.91 -6.75 21.21
N LYS A 172 22.65 -7.92 20.66
CA LYS A 172 23.34 -8.40 19.48
C LYS A 172 22.61 -7.95 18.22
N TYR A 173 23.29 -7.21 17.35
CA TYR A 173 22.75 -6.88 16.03
C TYR A 173 22.78 -8.09 15.11
N LEU A 174 21.63 -8.42 14.55
CA LEU A 174 21.46 -9.39 13.47
C LEU A 174 21.01 -8.64 12.22
N GLY A 175 21.77 -8.76 11.14
CA GLY A 175 21.46 -8.09 9.86
C GLY A 175 20.17 -8.63 9.21
N PRO A 176 19.73 -8.01 8.10
CA PRO A 176 18.43 -8.28 7.47
C PRO A 176 18.32 -9.63 6.76
N ALA A 177 19.37 -10.43 6.70
CA ALA A 177 19.40 -11.68 5.96
C ALA A 177 18.33 -12.67 6.44
N ASN A 178 17.40 -13.01 5.54
CA ASN A 178 16.35 -14.03 5.73
C ASN A 178 15.30 -13.72 6.82
N ILE A 179 15.11 -12.45 7.19
CA ILE A 179 14.05 -12.09 8.12
C ILE A 179 12.71 -12.12 7.38
N GLN A 180 11.81 -12.97 7.84
CA GLN A 180 10.44 -13.08 7.36
C GLN A 180 9.49 -13.22 8.55
N HIS A 181 8.41 -12.45 8.54
CA HIS A 181 7.36 -12.59 9.54
C HIS A 181 6.76 -14.02 9.48
N LYS A 182 6.62 -14.66 10.65
CA LYS A 182 6.27 -16.10 10.74
C LYS A 182 4.96 -16.47 10.04
N THR A 183 3.94 -15.63 10.12
CA THR A 183 2.59 -15.92 9.63
C THR A 183 2.17 -15.07 8.43
N TYR A 184 2.90 -14.00 8.10
CA TYR A 184 2.56 -13.11 7.01
C TYR A 184 3.19 -13.57 5.70
N ARG A 185 2.36 -14.07 4.78
CA ARG A 185 2.77 -14.58 3.47
C ARG A 185 1.81 -14.11 2.38
N PRO A 186 1.99 -12.89 1.84
CA PRO A 186 1.12 -12.37 0.80
C PRO A 186 1.23 -13.22 -0.47
N ARG A 187 0.07 -13.45 -1.11
CA ARG A 187 0.03 -14.13 -2.41
C ARG A 187 0.31 -13.13 -3.51
N VAL A 188 1.48 -13.22 -4.13
CA VAL A 188 1.91 -12.31 -5.20
C VAL A 188 1.49 -12.83 -6.58
N LYS A 189 1.66 -14.15 -6.82
CA LYS A 189 1.30 -14.78 -8.11
C LYS A 189 -0.17 -15.20 -8.11
N PRO A 190 -0.94 -14.80 -9.13
CA PRO A 190 -2.35 -15.16 -9.25
C PRO A 190 -2.52 -16.64 -9.63
N ASP A 191 -3.72 -17.16 -9.36
CA ASP A 191 -4.12 -18.49 -9.79
C ASP A 191 -4.33 -18.52 -11.32
N GLN A 192 -3.73 -19.51 -11.99
CA GLN A 192 -3.78 -19.62 -13.45
C GLN A 192 -5.17 -20.01 -13.99
N HIS A 193 -6.00 -20.67 -13.17
CA HIS A 193 -7.38 -20.95 -13.56
C HIS A 193 -8.21 -19.66 -13.54
N ALA A 194 -8.06 -18.83 -12.51
CA ALA A 194 -8.73 -17.53 -12.43
C ALA A 194 -8.30 -16.60 -13.58
N ILE A 195 -7.00 -16.60 -13.96
CA ILE A 195 -6.50 -15.85 -15.11
C ILE A 195 -7.16 -16.32 -16.41
N ARG A 196 -7.24 -17.63 -16.66
CA ARG A 196 -7.89 -18.16 -17.87
C ARG A 196 -9.38 -17.80 -17.92
N ALA A 197 -10.09 -17.98 -16.81
CA ALA A 197 -11.51 -17.62 -16.72
C ALA A 197 -11.72 -16.11 -16.93
N ALA A 198 -10.84 -15.26 -16.40
CA ALA A 198 -10.88 -13.81 -16.62
C ALA A 198 -10.72 -13.46 -18.11
N VAL A 199 -9.72 -14.03 -18.78
CA VAL A 199 -9.49 -13.78 -20.21
C VAL A 199 -10.66 -14.29 -21.06
N GLU A 200 -11.21 -15.47 -20.76
CA GLU A 200 -12.38 -16.01 -21.45
C GLU A 200 -13.60 -15.09 -21.31
N LEU A 201 -13.85 -14.55 -20.11
CA LEU A 201 -14.92 -13.58 -19.93
C LEU A 201 -14.66 -12.28 -20.70
N ILE A 202 -13.43 -11.77 -20.69
CA ILE A 202 -13.04 -10.56 -21.43
C ILE A 202 -13.26 -10.73 -22.95
N MET A 203 -13.02 -11.92 -23.49
CA MET A 203 -13.24 -12.22 -24.92
C MET A 203 -14.71 -12.14 -25.33
N THR A 204 -15.66 -12.26 -24.41
CA THR A 204 -17.09 -12.14 -24.69
C THR A 204 -17.63 -10.72 -24.64
N ALA A 205 -16.80 -9.76 -24.20
CA ALA A 205 -17.22 -8.40 -23.94
C ALA A 205 -17.58 -7.64 -25.23
N LYS A 206 -18.70 -6.96 -25.20
CA LYS A 206 -19.17 -6.05 -26.26
C LYS A 206 -19.05 -4.58 -25.85
N ARG A 207 -19.14 -4.31 -24.55
CA ARG A 207 -19.01 -2.98 -23.93
C ARG A 207 -18.04 -3.05 -22.74
N PRO A 208 -16.77 -3.43 -23.00
CA PRO A 208 -15.79 -3.57 -21.94
C PRO A 208 -15.37 -2.22 -21.34
N ILE A 209 -14.89 -2.26 -20.09
CA ILE A 209 -14.16 -1.15 -19.46
C ILE A 209 -13.04 -1.70 -18.57
N LEU A 210 -11.88 -1.04 -18.59
CA LEU A 210 -10.82 -1.23 -17.59
C LEU A 210 -10.96 -0.16 -16.50
N TYR A 211 -11.02 -0.61 -15.26
CA TYR A 211 -11.12 0.24 -14.09
C TYR A 211 -9.88 0.06 -13.22
N THR A 212 -8.99 1.07 -13.20
CA THR A 212 -7.67 0.99 -12.57
C THR A 212 -7.59 1.82 -11.31
N GLY A 213 -6.81 1.37 -10.33
CA GLY A 213 -6.63 2.05 -9.06
C GLY A 213 -5.19 2.11 -8.58
N GLY A 214 -5.02 2.54 -7.33
CA GLY A 214 -3.73 2.69 -6.67
C GLY A 214 -2.88 1.42 -6.63
N GLY A 215 -3.51 0.23 -6.70
CA GLY A 215 -2.79 -1.04 -6.76
C GLY A 215 -1.89 -1.18 -7.99
N VAL A 216 -2.23 -0.55 -9.12
CA VAL A 216 -1.36 -0.52 -10.31
C VAL A 216 -0.11 0.33 -10.03
N ILE A 217 -0.27 1.48 -9.35
CA ILE A 217 0.85 2.34 -8.94
C ILE A 217 1.75 1.59 -7.95
N ASN A 218 1.18 0.96 -6.94
CA ASN A 218 1.91 0.23 -5.89
C ASN A 218 2.64 -1.01 -6.44
N SER A 219 2.13 -1.63 -7.50
CA SER A 219 2.79 -2.72 -8.21
C SER A 219 3.99 -2.25 -9.08
N GLY A 220 4.16 -0.94 -9.24
CA GLY A 220 5.31 -0.31 -9.87
C GLY A 220 5.18 -0.08 -11.39
N THR A 221 6.25 0.44 -11.98
CA THR A 221 6.28 0.86 -13.38
C THR A 221 6.04 -0.26 -14.40
N SER A 222 6.34 -1.51 -14.05
CA SER A 222 6.06 -2.69 -14.86
C SER A 222 4.56 -2.90 -15.06
N ALA A 223 3.76 -2.73 -14.00
CA ALA A 223 2.30 -2.83 -14.08
C ALA A 223 1.71 -1.81 -15.05
N SER A 224 2.16 -0.55 -14.98
CA SER A 224 1.74 0.51 -15.90
C SER A 224 2.13 0.23 -17.35
N LYS A 225 3.29 -0.38 -17.60
CA LYS A 225 3.71 -0.79 -18.96
C LYS A 225 2.84 -1.92 -19.50
N LEU A 226 2.58 -2.94 -18.68
CA LEU A 226 1.70 -4.07 -19.03
C LEU A 226 0.25 -3.63 -19.23
N LEU A 227 -0.26 -2.70 -18.42
CA LEU A 227 -1.57 -2.11 -18.61
C LEU A 227 -1.69 -1.43 -19.98
N ARG A 228 -0.71 -0.62 -20.38
CA ARG A 228 -0.67 0.00 -21.71
C ARG A 228 -0.59 -1.03 -22.84
N GLU A 229 0.20 -2.10 -22.67
CA GLU A 229 0.26 -3.19 -23.63
C GLU A 229 -1.10 -3.86 -23.79
N PHE A 230 -1.75 -4.19 -22.66
CA PHE A 230 -3.08 -4.83 -22.68
C PHE A 230 -4.12 -3.95 -23.36
N VAL A 231 -4.14 -2.65 -23.08
CA VAL A 231 -5.04 -1.68 -23.73
C VAL A 231 -4.78 -1.58 -25.23
N ARG A 232 -3.52 -1.55 -25.67
CA ARG A 232 -3.18 -1.54 -27.12
C ARG A 232 -3.65 -2.80 -27.86
N MET A 233 -3.62 -3.94 -27.17
CA MET A 233 -4.07 -5.22 -27.74
C MET A 233 -5.58 -5.32 -27.84
N THR A 234 -6.30 -4.73 -26.86
CA THR A 234 -7.75 -4.87 -26.75
C THR A 234 -8.52 -3.68 -27.30
N GLY A 235 -7.95 -2.48 -27.28
CA GLY A 235 -8.62 -1.23 -27.65
C GLY A 235 -9.69 -0.78 -26.66
N PHE A 236 -9.69 -1.31 -25.46
CA PHE A 236 -10.72 -1.04 -24.44
C PHE A 236 -10.57 0.33 -23.79
N PRO A 237 -11.66 1.01 -23.45
CA PRO A 237 -11.63 2.23 -22.66
C PRO A 237 -11.10 1.99 -21.25
N VAL A 238 -10.39 2.98 -20.72
CA VAL A 238 -9.77 2.95 -19.40
C VAL A 238 -10.29 4.11 -18.56
N THR A 239 -10.69 3.82 -17.33
CA THR A 239 -10.98 4.83 -16.30
C THR A 239 -10.15 4.55 -15.05
N SER A 240 -9.98 5.55 -14.20
CA SER A 240 -9.12 5.44 -13.03
C SER A 240 -9.75 6.05 -11.78
N THR A 241 -9.42 5.48 -10.62
CA THR A 241 -9.65 6.16 -9.33
C THR A 241 -8.70 7.34 -9.19
N LEU A 242 -8.95 8.22 -8.22
CA LEU A 242 -8.02 9.29 -7.83
C LEU A 242 -6.62 8.71 -7.53
N MET A 243 -6.55 7.63 -6.75
CA MET A 243 -5.29 6.97 -6.38
C MET A 243 -4.63 6.22 -7.54
N GLY A 244 -5.35 5.95 -8.61
CA GLY A 244 -4.85 5.30 -9.82
C GLY A 244 -4.40 6.28 -10.91
N LEU A 245 -4.55 7.58 -10.71
CA LEU A 245 -4.09 8.59 -11.67
C LEU A 245 -2.58 8.48 -11.88
N GLY A 246 -2.14 8.45 -13.14
CA GLY A 246 -0.75 8.19 -13.53
C GLY A 246 -0.44 6.72 -13.87
N ALA A 247 -1.32 5.77 -13.51
CA ALA A 247 -1.16 4.36 -13.93
C ALA A 247 -1.27 4.19 -15.45
N PHE A 248 -2.13 5.00 -16.09
CA PHE A 248 -2.33 5.05 -17.53
C PHE A 248 -2.18 6.49 -18.03
N PRO A 249 -1.60 6.74 -19.22
CA PRO A 249 -1.38 8.11 -19.73
C PRO A 249 -2.69 8.86 -19.95
N ALA A 250 -2.82 10.05 -19.38
CA ALA A 250 -4.01 10.89 -19.57
C ALA A 250 -4.15 11.44 -20.99
N SER A 251 -3.06 11.47 -21.77
CA SER A 251 -3.05 11.88 -23.19
C SER A 251 -3.43 10.77 -24.16
N ASP A 252 -3.60 9.53 -23.70
CA ASP A 252 -4.01 8.41 -24.54
C ASP A 252 -5.52 8.49 -24.81
N LYS A 253 -5.93 8.31 -26.07
CA LYS A 253 -7.34 8.37 -26.50
C LYS A 253 -8.26 7.34 -25.83
N HIS A 254 -7.71 6.28 -25.25
CA HIS A 254 -8.48 5.28 -24.53
C HIS A 254 -8.80 5.69 -23.09
N PHE A 255 -8.19 6.77 -22.57
CA PHE A 255 -8.40 7.22 -21.21
C PHE A 255 -9.62 8.15 -21.09
N LEU A 256 -10.64 7.71 -20.37
CA LEU A 256 -11.89 8.45 -20.16
C LEU A 256 -11.83 9.45 -18.99
N GLY A 257 -10.69 9.54 -18.31
CA GLY A 257 -10.57 10.32 -17.09
C GLY A 257 -10.91 9.51 -15.83
N MET A 258 -11.10 10.22 -14.73
CA MET A 258 -11.49 9.65 -13.44
C MET A 258 -12.99 9.39 -13.41
N LEU A 259 -13.44 8.36 -12.69
CA LEU A 259 -14.84 8.06 -12.44
C LEU A 259 -15.24 8.43 -11.01
N GLY A 260 -16.53 8.31 -10.70
CA GLY A 260 -17.09 8.57 -9.37
C GLY A 260 -17.62 9.99 -9.23
N MET A 261 -17.80 10.44 -7.98
CA MET A 261 -18.41 11.72 -7.62
C MET A 261 -17.73 12.94 -8.30
N HIS A 262 -16.42 12.87 -8.47
CA HIS A 262 -15.60 13.94 -9.07
C HIS A 262 -15.07 13.54 -10.47
N GLY A 263 -15.68 12.51 -11.07
CA GLY A 263 -15.27 11.99 -12.37
C GLY A 263 -15.93 12.67 -13.55
N THR A 264 -15.48 12.31 -14.75
CA THR A 264 -16.09 12.74 -16.01
C THR A 264 -17.43 12.05 -16.25
N TYR A 265 -18.28 12.67 -17.05
CA TYR A 265 -19.57 12.09 -17.43
C TYR A 265 -19.36 10.78 -18.23
N GLU A 266 -18.45 10.82 -19.18
CA GLU A 266 -18.11 9.68 -20.05
C GLU A 266 -17.61 8.47 -19.26
N ALA A 267 -16.71 8.68 -18.29
CA ALA A 267 -16.21 7.60 -17.44
C ALA A 267 -17.31 6.97 -16.58
N ASN A 268 -18.18 7.81 -15.99
CA ASN A 268 -19.30 7.34 -15.18
C ASN A 268 -20.34 6.58 -16.01
N MET A 269 -20.69 7.08 -17.19
CA MET A 269 -21.68 6.42 -18.05
C MET A 269 -21.11 5.13 -18.67
N ALA A 270 -19.84 5.13 -19.06
CA ALA A 270 -19.17 3.93 -19.53
C ALA A 270 -19.10 2.86 -18.43
N MET A 271 -18.76 3.21 -17.20
CA MET A 271 -18.79 2.31 -16.06
C MET A 271 -20.19 1.74 -15.80
N GLN A 272 -21.23 2.58 -15.84
CA GLN A 272 -22.61 2.17 -15.57
C GLN A 272 -23.19 1.22 -16.62
N HIS A 273 -22.81 1.41 -17.91
CA HIS A 273 -23.40 0.69 -19.04
C HIS A 273 -22.49 -0.38 -19.65
N CYS A 274 -21.31 -0.63 -19.10
CA CYS A 274 -20.44 -1.72 -19.53
C CYS A 274 -21.10 -3.08 -19.29
N ASP A 275 -20.68 -4.09 -20.05
CA ASP A 275 -21.10 -5.50 -19.86
C ASP A 275 -20.01 -6.34 -19.16
N VAL A 276 -18.74 -5.98 -19.33
CA VAL A 276 -17.61 -6.58 -18.61
C VAL A 276 -16.69 -5.48 -18.07
N MET A 277 -16.45 -5.53 -16.77
CA MET A 277 -15.57 -4.62 -16.06
C MET A 277 -14.33 -5.38 -15.57
N LEU A 278 -13.15 -5.02 -16.08
CA LEU A 278 -11.87 -5.49 -15.57
C LEU A 278 -11.32 -4.48 -14.56
N ILE A 279 -11.37 -4.84 -13.28
CA ILE A 279 -11.01 -4.00 -12.14
C ILE A 279 -9.62 -4.40 -11.66
N ILE A 280 -8.68 -3.44 -11.63
CA ILE A 280 -7.27 -3.72 -11.35
C ILE A 280 -6.77 -2.82 -10.22
N GLY A 281 -6.53 -3.43 -9.04
CA GLY A 281 -5.98 -2.74 -7.87
C GLY A 281 -6.88 -1.64 -7.30
N VAL A 282 -8.18 -1.93 -7.20
CA VAL A 282 -9.23 -1.02 -6.74
C VAL A 282 -9.96 -1.62 -5.54
N ARG A 283 -10.27 -0.86 -4.52
CA ARG A 283 -11.01 -1.32 -3.34
C ARG A 283 -12.50 -0.95 -3.31
N PHE A 284 -13.04 -0.38 -4.37
CA PHE A 284 -14.45 0.06 -4.47
C PHE A 284 -14.85 1.06 -3.38
N ASP A 285 -14.24 2.23 -3.40
CA ASP A 285 -14.55 3.33 -2.50
C ASP A 285 -15.98 3.87 -2.73
N ASP A 286 -16.64 4.33 -1.66
CA ASP A 286 -18.01 4.85 -1.72
C ASP A 286 -18.15 6.12 -2.56
N ARG A 287 -17.06 6.91 -2.72
CA ARG A 287 -17.01 8.08 -3.61
C ARG A 287 -17.13 7.70 -5.08
N ILE A 288 -16.97 6.43 -5.41
CA ILE A 288 -17.08 5.90 -6.77
C ILE A 288 -18.34 5.05 -6.92
N THR A 289 -18.60 4.15 -5.98
CA THR A 289 -19.72 3.22 -6.09
C THR A 289 -21.09 3.87 -5.90
N GLY A 290 -21.17 4.89 -5.04
CA GLY A 290 -22.45 5.42 -4.62
C GLY A 290 -23.36 4.32 -4.07
N ARG A 291 -24.61 4.25 -4.53
CA ARG A 291 -25.56 3.17 -4.19
C ARG A 291 -25.09 1.83 -4.74
N LEU A 292 -24.77 0.91 -3.86
CA LEU A 292 -24.20 -0.40 -4.24
C LEU A 292 -25.15 -1.28 -5.08
N ASP A 293 -26.44 -1.21 -4.83
CA ASP A 293 -27.48 -1.93 -5.58
C ASP A 293 -27.67 -1.41 -7.01
N ALA A 294 -27.20 -0.17 -7.27
CA ALA A 294 -27.27 0.46 -8.58
C ALA A 294 -25.90 0.54 -9.29
N PHE A 295 -24.82 0.10 -8.64
CA PHE A 295 -23.47 0.18 -9.22
C PHE A 295 -23.28 -0.83 -10.35
N SER A 296 -23.35 -0.34 -11.60
CA SER A 296 -23.12 -1.14 -12.82
C SER A 296 -23.78 -2.54 -12.76
N PRO A 297 -25.12 -2.61 -12.61
CA PRO A 297 -25.81 -3.86 -12.32
C PRO A 297 -25.81 -4.84 -13.52
N GLY A 298 -25.60 -4.31 -14.74
CA GLY A 298 -25.54 -5.10 -15.99
C GLY A 298 -24.18 -5.70 -16.29
N SER A 299 -23.12 -5.38 -15.50
CA SER A 299 -21.77 -5.83 -15.81
C SER A 299 -21.36 -7.10 -15.07
N LYS A 300 -20.60 -7.96 -15.76
CA LYS A 300 -19.74 -8.97 -15.14
C LYS A 300 -18.44 -8.35 -14.69
N LYS A 301 -17.99 -8.70 -13.48
CA LYS A 301 -16.88 -8.05 -12.79
C LYS A 301 -15.74 -9.02 -12.56
N ILE A 302 -14.55 -8.67 -13.07
CA ILE A 302 -13.28 -9.36 -12.82
C ILE A 302 -12.47 -8.45 -11.89
N HIS A 303 -12.09 -8.92 -10.71
CA HIS A 303 -11.37 -8.10 -9.73
C HIS A 303 -9.98 -8.64 -9.44
N VAL A 304 -8.98 -7.91 -9.86
CA VAL A 304 -7.56 -8.16 -9.56
C VAL A 304 -7.17 -7.35 -8.34
N ASP A 305 -6.83 -8.02 -7.25
CA ASP A 305 -6.34 -7.38 -6.02
C ASP A 305 -5.36 -8.30 -5.30
N ILE A 306 -4.33 -7.71 -4.68
CA ILE A 306 -3.34 -8.45 -3.90
C ILE A 306 -3.86 -8.83 -2.50
N ASP A 307 -4.85 -8.09 -2.00
CA ASP A 307 -5.46 -8.29 -0.69
C ASP A 307 -6.75 -9.11 -0.82
N PRO A 308 -6.74 -10.39 -0.38
CA PRO A 308 -7.93 -11.22 -0.42
C PRO A 308 -9.10 -10.65 0.39
N ALA A 309 -8.82 -9.79 1.41
CA ALA A 309 -9.86 -9.15 2.21
C ALA A 309 -10.62 -8.05 1.44
N SER A 310 -10.08 -7.54 0.35
CA SER A 310 -10.76 -6.59 -0.54
C SER A 310 -11.79 -7.26 -1.46
N ILE A 311 -11.62 -8.56 -1.72
CA ILE A 311 -12.51 -9.31 -2.62
C ILE A 311 -13.90 -9.48 -1.99
N ASN A 312 -14.94 -9.10 -2.74
CA ASN A 312 -16.35 -9.16 -2.31
C ASN A 312 -16.68 -8.36 -1.04
N LYS A 313 -15.79 -7.45 -0.63
CA LYS A 313 -15.98 -6.64 0.58
C LYS A 313 -17.12 -5.62 0.41
N THR A 314 -17.09 -4.88 -0.69
CA THR A 314 -18.05 -3.80 -0.99
C THR A 314 -18.95 -4.18 -2.15
N VAL A 315 -18.38 -4.64 -3.25
CA VAL A 315 -19.07 -5.04 -4.48
C VAL A 315 -18.81 -6.53 -4.72
N ARG A 316 -19.84 -7.28 -5.05
CA ARG A 316 -19.70 -8.68 -5.47
C ARG A 316 -19.08 -8.74 -6.86
N VAL A 317 -18.15 -9.68 -7.05
CA VAL A 317 -17.47 -9.89 -8.32
C VAL A 317 -17.67 -11.32 -8.82
N ASP A 318 -17.67 -11.49 -10.15
CA ASP A 318 -17.88 -12.80 -10.78
C ASP A 318 -16.58 -13.61 -10.79
N ILE A 319 -15.43 -12.97 -11.04
CA ILE A 319 -14.13 -13.65 -11.08
C ILE A 319 -13.13 -12.89 -10.20
N PRO A 320 -12.77 -13.41 -9.03
CA PRO A 320 -11.69 -12.89 -8.22
C PRO A 320 -10.33 -13.38 -8.75
N VAL A 321 -9.36 -12.48 -8.86
CA VAL A 321 -7.98 -12.77 -9.23
C VAL A 321 -7.07 -12.21 -8.13
N ILE A 322 -6.71 -13.06 -7.16
CA ILE A 322 -5.86 -12.64 -6.03
C ILE A 322 -4.40 -12.71 -6.44
N GLY A 323 -3.73 -11.56 -6.50
CA GLY A 323 -2.33 -11.44 -6.87
C GLY A 323 -1.93 -10.00 -7.19
N ASP A 324 -0.65 -9.81 -7.41
CA ASP A 324 -0.07 -8.53 -7.82
C ASP A 324 -0.53 -8.12 -9.22
N CYS A 325 -0.77 -6.81 -9.44
CA CYS A 325 -1.31 -6.30 -10.69
C CYS A 325 -0.38 -6.56 -11.89
N ALA A 326 0.94 -6.45 -11.74
CA ALA A 326 1.88 -6.72 -12.82
C ALA A 326 1.84 -8.20 -13.22
N HIS A 327 1.89 -9.10 -12.25
CA HIS A 327 1.82 -10.55 -12.51
C HIS A 327 0.48 -10.95 -13.15
N ALA A 328 -0.63 -10.36 -12.70
CA ALA A 328 -1.95 -10.64 -13.26
C ALA A 328 -2.04 -10.16 -14.72
N LEU A 329 -1.59 -8.94 -15.02
CA LEU A 329 -1.58 -8.39 -16.37
C LEU A 329 -0.65 -9.17 -17.31
N GLU A 330 0.55 -9.54 -16.84
CA GLU A 330 1.50 -10.36 -17.61
C GLU A 330 0.88 -11.72 -18.00
N ASP A 331 0.27 -12.39 -17.03
CA ASP A 331 -0.39 -13.67 -17.27
C ASP A 331 -1.62 -13.54 -18.17
N MET A 332 -2.44 -12.49 -18.02
CA MET A 332 -3.57 -12.22 -18.91
C MET A 332 -3.11 -11.95 -20.36
N ILE A 333 -2.05 -11.15 -20.55
CA ILE A 333 -1.46 -10.89 -21.86
C ILE A 333 -0.96 -12.18 -22.49
N ARG A 334 -0.27 -13.02 -21.73
CA ARG A 334 0.23 -14.32 -22.21
C ARG A 334 -0.90 -15.24 -22.66
N VAL A 335 -1.98 -15.35 -21.86
CA VAL A 335 -3.15 -16.17 -22.21
C VAL A 335 -3.89 -15.59 -23.42
N TRP A 336 -4.04 -14.26 -23.49
CA TRP A 336 -4.67 -13.57 -24.63
C TRP A 336 -3.94 -13.87 -25.93
N LYS A 337 -2.61 -13.75 -25.95
CA LYS A 337 -1.76 -14.07 -27.10
C LYS A 337 -1.84 -15.54 -27.48
N ALA A 338 -1.77 -16.44 -26.50
CA ALA A 338 -1.81 -17.89 -26.73
C ALA A 338 -3.14 -18.38 -27.32
N LYS A 339 -4.24 -17.67 -27.01
CA LYS A 339 -5.57 -17.95 -27.59
C LYS A 339 -5.80 -17.22 -28.94
N GLU A 340 -4.84 -16.46 -29.43
CA GLU A 340 -5.00 -15.56 -30.59
C GLU A 340 -6.25 -14.68 -30.47
N ALA A 341 -6.57 -14.29 -29.22
CA ALA A 341 -7.78 -13.59 -28.87
C ALA A 341 -7.85 -12.21 -29.54
N LYS A 342 -9.05 -11.84 -29.96
CA LYS A 342 -9.33 -10.52 -30.52
C LYS A 342 -10.63 -9.99 -29.93
N PRO A 343 -10.74 -8.67 -29.71
CA PRO A 343 -12.01 -8.08 -29.32
C PRO A 343 -13.03 -8.20 -30.47
N ASP A 344 -14.32 -8.15 -30.12
CA ASP A 344 -15.38 -7.95 -31.11
C ASP A 344 -15.26 -6.52 -31.69
N ALA A 345 -14.62 -6.39 -32.85
CA ALA A 345 -14.31 -5.10 -33.47
C ALA A 345 -15.57 -4.28 -33.81
N VAL A 346 -16.66 -4.93 -34.15
CA VAL A 346 -17.93 -4.26 -34.48
C VAL A 346 -18.58 -3.71 -33.23
N ALA A 347 -18.70 -4.55 -32.20
CA ALA A 347 -19.26 -4.16 -30.92
C ALA A 347 -18.43 -3.06 -30.25
N LEU A 348 -17.09 -3.20 -30.27
CA LEU A 348 -16.19 -2.23 -29.68
C LEU A 348 -16.27 -0.86 -30.39
N LYS A 349 -16.35 -0.85 -31.73
CA LYS A 349 -16.56 0.39 -32.49
C LYS A 349 -17.87 1.07 -32.12
N SER A 350 -18.96 0.29 -32.00
CA SER A 350 -20.26 0.82 -31.56
C SER A 350 -20.21 1.33 -30.11
N TRP A 351 -19.44 0.66 -29.25
CA TRP A 351 -19.26 1.08 -27.88
C TRP A 351 -18.53 2.43 -27.76
N TRP A 352 -17.44 2.59 -28.50
CA TRP A 352 -16.73 3.88 -28.58
C TRP A 352 -17.62 5.01 -29.10
N ALA A 353 -18.41 4.78 -30.13
CA ALA A 353 -19.36 5.78 -30.65
C ALA A 353 -20.49 6.15 -29.66
N GLN A 354 -20.72 5.35 -28.60
CA GLN A 354 -21.64 5.69 -27.52
C GLN A 354 -20.95 6.50 -26.40
N ILE A 355 -19.63 6.32 -26.24
CA ILE A 355 -18.85 7.01 -25.22
C ILE A 355 -18.48 8.43 -25.68
N GLU A 356 -18.14 8.61 -26.97
CA GLU A 356 -17.84 9.90 -27.62
C GLU A 356 -19.11 10.76 -27.82
#